data_6832ac5c9a2c5a2ef14addbd859d5706
#
_entry.id   6832ac5c9a2c5a2ef14addbd859d5706
#
_cell.length_a   1.000
_cell.length_b   1.000
_cell.length_c   1.000
_cell.angle_alpha   90.00
_cell.angle_beta   90.00
_cell.angle_gamma   90.00
#
_symmetry.space_group_name_H-M   'P 1'
#
loop_
_entity.id
_entity.type
_entity.pdbx_description
1 polymer ?
#
loop_
_entity_poly.entity_id
_entity_poly.type
_entity_poly.pdbx_seq_one_letter_code
_entity_poly.pdbx_strand_id
1 'polypeptide(L)'
;EDIVSMVSLAHRLIQAYTAPEEAEATLEVQGEDWLSLGTGYTRCGDLARAEWAYRHALEVIADDNHRAQTFAQLGDLLKRQARWQEAAEVWELWLTSVPGVDPSPYVELAKCCEWQLQDLERAEMWVGWALHNLRTAPAYQRLPGQVADLEHRLARIQRKRAGTI
;
A
#
# COMPACT_ATOMS: atom_id res chain seq x y z
N GLU A 1 20.29 -30.44 -11.96
CA GLU A 1 18.91 -29.89 -12.09
C GLU A 1 18.82 -28.47 -11.54
N ASP A 2 19.42 -28.18 -10.37
CA ASP A 2 19.32 -26.86 -9.72
C ASP A 2 19.92 -25.70 -10.53
N ILE A 3 21.06 -25.92 -11.20
CA ILE A 3 21.71 -24.85 -11.99
C ILE A 3 20.89 -24.44 -13.19
N VAL A 4 20.28 -25.42 -13.89
CA VAL A 4 19.43 -25.15 -15.05
C VAL A 4 18.18 -24.36 -14.62
N SER A 5 17.60 -24.73 -13.48
CA SER A 5 16.45 -24.01 -12.89
C SER A 5 16.82 -22.59 -12.50
N MET A 6 17.99 -22.38 -11.89
CA MET A 6 18.47 -21.03 -11.53
C MET A 6 18.75 -20.16 -12.76
N VAL A 7 19.36 -20.71 -13.82
CA VAL A 7 19.61 -19.99 -15.07
C VAL A 7 18.29 -19.64 -15.76
N SER A 8 17.34 -20.57 -15.78
CA SER A 8 16.00 -20.32 -16.33
C SER A 8 15.27 -19.23 -15.56
N LEU A 9 15.30 -19.25 -14.24
CA LEU A 9 14.72 -18.23 -13.39
C LEU A 9 15.39 -16.85 -13.62
N ALA A 10 16.73 -16.81 -13.65
CA ALA A 10 17.46 -15.59 -13.92
C ALA A 10 17.14 -15.00 -15.30
N HIS A 11 17.04 -15.86 -16.33
CA HIS A 11 16.65 -15.44 -17.67
C HIS A 11 15.23 -14.85 -17.70
N ARG A 12 14.27 -15.51 -17.06
CA ARG A 12 12.89 -15.03 -16.92
C ARG A 12 12.83 -13.69 -16.19
N LEU A 13 13.57 -13.52 -15.09
CA LEU A 13 13.65 -12.27 -14.36
C LEU A 13 14.27 -11.15 -15.20
N ILE A 14 15.32 -11.43 -15.97
CA ILE A 14 15.93 -10.46 -16.88
C ILE A 14 14.94 -10.06 -17.97
N GLN A 15 14.26 -11.00 -18.60
CA GLN A 15 13.23 -10.71 -19.61
C GLN A 15 12.10 -9.87 -19.04
N ALA A 16 11.55 -10.25 -17.88
CA ALA A 16 10.50 -9.51 -17.20
C ALA A 16 10.95 -8.09 -16.81
N TYR A 17 12.23 -7.92 -16.46
CA TYR A 17 12.78 -6.61 -16.13
C TYR A 17 13.05 -5.72 -17.37
N THR A 18 13.50 -6.30 -18.50
CA THR A 18 13.89 -5.56 -19.69
C THR A 18 12.76 -5.32 -20.70
N ALA A 19 11.82 -6.28 -20.78
CA ALA A 19 10.69 -6.23 -21.71
C ALA A 19 9.44 -6.81 -21.02
N PRO A 20 8.88 -6.11 -20.03
CA PRO A 20 7.79 -6.62 -19.20
C PRO A 20 6.52 -6.92 -20.00
N GLU A 21 6.21 -6.16 -21.05
CA GLU A 21 5.04 -6.39 -21.91
C GLU A 21 5.16 -7.70 -22.72
N GLU A 22 6.38 -8.05 -23.14
CA GLU A 22 6.64 -9.33 -23.82
C GLU A 22 6.66 -10.49 -22.84
N ALA A 23 7.13 -10.26 -21.61
CA ALA A 23 7.16 -11.26 -20.56
C ALA A 23 5.75 -11.64 -20.09
N GLU A 24 4.82 -10.68 -20.02
CA GLU A 24 3.42 -10.93 -19.70
C GLU A 24 2.77 -11.90 -20.71
N ALA A 25 3.11 -11.77 -21.99
CA ALA A 25 2.57 -12.62 -23.05
C ALA A 25 3.19 -14.02 -23.12
N THR A 26 4.39 -14.21 -22.56
CA THR A 26 5.18 -15.45 -22.75
C THR A 26 5.50 -16.22 -21.47
N LEU A 27 5.38 -15.57 -20.30
CA LEU A 27 5.71 -16.16 -19.00
C LEU A 27 4.47 -16.19 -18.12
N GLU A 28 4.22 -17.32 -17.46
CA GLU A 28 3.31 -17.37 -16.31
C GLU A 28 3.97 -16.62 -15.13
N VAL A 29 3.93 -15.29 -15.19
CA VAL A 29 4.44 -14.42 -14.14
C VAL A 29 3.44 -14.42 -12.99
N GLN A 30 3.86 -14.87 -11.82
CA GLN A 30 3.01 -14.89 -10.63
C GLN A 30 2.90 -13.49 -10.02
N GLY A 31 1.86 -13.26 -9.23
CA GLY A 31 1.63 -11.96 -8.62
C GLY A 31 2.78 -11.46 -7.74
N GLU A 32 3.48 -12.38 -7.06
CA GLU A 32 4.66 -12.09 -6.24
C GLU A 32 5.87 -11.66 -7.08
N ASP A 33 5.98 -12.15 -8.31
CA ASP A 33 7.03 -11.72 -9.25
C ASP A 33 6.78 -10.26 -9.67
N TRP A 34 5.51 -9.88 -9.94
CA TRP A 34 5.14 -8.50 -10.23
C TRP A 34 5.42 -7.56 -9.06
N LEU A 35 5.14 -7.97 -7.82
CA LEU A 35 5.49 -7.20 -6.62
C LEU A 35 7.01 -7.01 -6.51
N SER A 36 7.78 -8.08 -6.78
CA SER A 36 9.24 -8.04 -6.77
C SER A 36 9.81 -7.13 -7.84
N LEU A 37 9.25 -7.16 -9.06
CA LEU A 37 9.61 -6.27 -10.17
C LEU A 37 9.31 -4.81 -9.82
N GLY A 38 8.13 -4.51 -9.29
CA GLY A 38 7.76 -3.16 -8.84
C GLY A 38 8.75 -2.61 -7.80
N THR A 39 9.15 -3.46 -6.86
CA THR A 39 10.17 -3.10 -5.85
C THR A 39 11.54 -2.84 -6.50
N GLY A 40 11.93 -3.66 -7.47
CA GLY A 40 13.18 -3.49 -8.24
C GLY A 40 13.18 -2.16 -9.00
N TYR A 41 12.12 -1.87 -9.76
CA TYR A 41 11.97 -0.61 -10.49
C TYR A 41 11.95 0.61 -9.57
N THR A 42 11.29 0.51 -8.41
CA THR A 42 11.31 1.59 -7.40
C THR A 42 12.71 1.90 -6.91
N ARG A 43 13.54 0.88 -6.68
CA ARG A 43 14.96 1.05 -6.28
C ARG A 43 15.81 1.65 -7.37
N CYS A 44 15.54 1.34 -8.62
CA CYS A 44 16.23 1.92 -9.78
C CYS A 44 15.74 3.32 -10.15
N GLY A 45 14.66 3.81 -9.52
CA GLY A 45 14.08 5.12 -9.80
C GLY A 45 13.15 5.15 -11.02
N ASP A 46 12.85 4.00 -11.63
CA ASP A 46 11.86 3.89 -12.72
C ASP A 46 10.46 3.79 -12.14
N LEU A 47 9.91 4.94 -11.73
CA LEU A 47 8.63 5.00 -11.04
C LEU A 47 7.45 4.63 -11.95
N ALA A 48 7.56 4.84 -13.25
CA ALA A 48 6.49 4.49 -14.21
C ALA A 48 6.33 2.97 -14.32
N ARG A 49 7.46 2.25 -14.52
CA ARG A 49 7.44 0.79 -14.55
C ARG A 49 7.11 0.19 -13.19
N ALA A 50 7.55 0.81 -12.10
CA ALA A 50 7.18 0.38 -10.75
C ALA A 50 5.66 0.42 -10.54
N GLU A 51 5.01 1.53 -10.90
CA GLU A 51 3.56 1.67 -10.80
C GLU A 51 2.84 0.63 -11.64
N TRP A 52 3.26 0.46 -12.89
CA TRP A 52 2.69 -0.53 -13.78
C TRP A 52 2.78 -1.95 -13.19
N ALA A 53 3.96 -2.35 -12.68
CA ALA A 53 4.16 -3.66 -12.07
C ALA A 53 3.30 -3.87 -10.81
N TYR A 54 3.18 -2.86 -9.93
CA TYR A 54 2.32 -2.97 -8.75
C TYR A 54 0.82 -3.08 -9.10
N ARG A 55 0.35 -2.38 -10.13
CA ARG A 55 -1.04 -2.50 -10.59
C ARG A 55 -1.33 -3.90 -11.13
N HIS A 56 -0.43 -4.48 -11.93
CA HIS A 56 -0.54 -5.88 -12.38
C HIS A 56 -0.49 -6.87 -11.22
N ALA A 57 0.40 -6.65 -10.26
CA ALA A 57 0.44 -7.48 -9.05
C ALA A 57 -0.92 -7.53 -8.34
N LEU A 58 -1.60 -6.39 -8.20
CA LEU A 58 -2.92 -6.31 -7.55
C LEU A 58 -4.02 -7.07 -8.29
N GLU A 59 -3.90 -7.25 -9.62
CA GLU A 59 -4.87 -7.99 -10.42
C GLU A 59 -4.75 -9.51 -10.22
N VAL A 60 -3.55 -10.01 -9.96
CA VAL A 60 -3.27 -11.46 -9.95
C VAL A 60 -2.91 -12.04 -8.58
N ILE A 61 -2.47 -11.23 -7.60
CA ILE A 61 -2.13 -11.71 -6.25
C ILE A 61 -3.40 -12.13 -5.53
N ALA A 62 -3.43 -13.39 -5.08
CA ALA A 62 -4.51 -13.94 -4.27
C ALA A 62 -4.23 -13.86 -2.75
N ASP A 63 -2.96 -13.86 -2.34
CA ASP A 63 -2.57 -13.79 -0.93
C ASP A 63 -2.75 -12.39 -0.34
N ASP A 64 -3.50 -12.31 0.77
CA ASP A 64 -3.85 -11.04 1.40
C ASP A 64 -2.63 -10.26 1.94
N ASN A 65 -1.57 -10.94 2.39
CA ASN A 65 -0.38 -10.27 2.89
C ASN A 65 0.40 -9.61 1.74
N HIS A 66 0.59 -10.32 0.63
CA HIS A 66 1.23 -9.77 -0.56
C HIS A 66 0.38 -8.67 -1.19
N ARG A 67 -0.96 -8.80 -1.18
CA ARG A 67 -1.87 -7.72 -1.61
C ARG A 67 -1.71 -6.48 -0.74
N ALA A 68 -1.72 -6.64 0.59
CA ALA A 68 -1.51 -5.53 1.53
C ALA A 68 -0.16 -4.85 1.29
N GLN A 69 0.90 -5.63 1.11
CA GLN A 69 2.23 -5.13 0.80
C GLN A 69 2.25 -4.35 -0.53
N THR A 70 1.57 -4.86 -1.55
CA THR A 70 1.50 -4.20 -2.87
C THR A 70 0.75 -2.88 -2.79
N PHE A 71 -0.38 -2.82 -2.08
CA PHE A 71 -1.11 -1.58 -1.82
C PHE A 71 -0.25 -0.55 -1.09
N ALA A 72 0.50 -0.97 -0.06
CA ALA A 72 1.40 -0.10 0.67
C ALA A 72 2.48 0.50 -0.25
N GLN A 73 3.13 -0.34 -1.07
CA GLN A 73 4.18 0.08 -2.00
C GLN A 73 3.64 1.03 -3.08
N LEU A 74 2.47 0.73 -3.65
CA LEU A 74 1.84 1.59 -4.66
C LEU A 74 1.42 2.94 -4.06
N GLY A 75 0.78 2.93 -2.89
CA GLY A 75 0.40 4.15 -2.20
C GLY A 75 1.60 5.03 -1.86
N ASP A 76 2.70 4.46 -1.37
CA ASP A 76 3.93 5.18 -1.08
C ASP A 76 4.61 5.73 -2.35
N LEU A 77 4.54 4.99 -3.45
CA LEU A 77 5.06 5.45 -4.74
C LEU A 77 4.29 6.67 -5.25
N LEU A 78 2.96 6.62 -5.23
CA LEU A 78 2.09 7.73 -5.63
C LEU A 78 2.30 8.96 -4.71
N LYS A 79 2.44 8.74 -3.41
CA LYS A 79 2.76 9.77 -2.42
C LYS A 79 4.09 10.48 -2.75
N ARG A 80 5.14 9.74 -3.13
CA ARG A 80 6.43 10.32 -3.57
C ARG A 80 6.30 11.18 -4.82
N GLN A 81 5.33 10.88 -5.68
CA GLN A 81 5.01 11.65 -6.88
C GLN A 81 4.06 12.82 -6.61
N ALA A 82 3.68 13.06 -5.35
CA ALA A 82 2.67 14.04 -4.95
C ALA A 82 1.27 13.81 -5.56
N ARG A 83 0.98 12.60 -6.00
CA ARG A 83 -0.33 12.17 -6.54
C ARG A 83 -1.24 11.74 -5.39
N TRP A 84 -1.56 12.70 -4.52
CA TRP A 84 -2.21 12.45 -3.22
C TRP A 84 -3.61 11.87 -3.34
N GLN A 85 -4.39 12.32 -4.33
CA GLN A 85 -5.74 11.81 -4.56
C GLN A 85 -5.71 10.33 -4.96
N GLU A 86 -4.84 9.97 -5.87
CA GLU A 86 -4.69 8.58 -6.32
C GLU A 86 -4.12 7.67 -5.22
N ALA A 87 -3.20 8.20 -4.40
CA ALA A 87 -2.72 7.48 -3.23
C ALA A 87 -3.86 7.19 -2.24
N ALA A 88 -4.76 8.15 -2.01
CA ALA A 88 -5.94 7.95 -1.16
C ALA A 88 -6.86 6.86 -1.73
N GLU A 89 -7.14 6.88 -3.04
CA GLU A 89 -7.96 5.86 -3.72
C GLU A 89 -7.35 4.45 -3.57
N VAL A 90 -6.03 4.33 -3.68
CA VAL A 90 -5.32 3.06 -3.49
C VAL A 90 -5.48 2.54 -2.06
N TRP A 91 -5.36 3.39 -1.04
CA TRP A 91 -5.57 2.97 0.35
C TRP A 91 -7.04 2.68 0.67
N GLU A 92 -8.00 3.40 0.08
CA GLU A 92 -9.41 3.07 0.20
C GLU A 92 -9.72 1.70 -0.43
N LEU A 93 -9.11 1.41 -1.59
CA LEU A 93 -9.24 0.09 -2.23
C LEU A 93 -8.61 -1.02 -1.38
N TRP A 94 -7.47 -0.75 -0.72
CA TRP A 94 -6.89 -1.70 0.24
C TRP A 94 -7.90 -2.09 1.32
N LEU A 95 -8.56 -1.10 1.94
CA LEU A 95 -9.54 -1.34 3.02
C LEU A 95 -10.73 -2.19 2.60
N THR A 96 -11.11 -2.16 1.33
CA THR A 96 -12.22 -2.94 0.79
C THR A 96 -11.80 -4.30 0.23
N SER A 97 -10.52 -4.47 -0.12
CA SER A 97 -10.02 -5.63 -0.84
C SER A 97 -9.26 -6.62 0.03
N VAL A 98 -8.71 -6.17 1.16
CA VAL A 98 -7.90 -7.00 2.05
C VAL A 98 -8.54 -7.04 3.43
N PRO A 99 -9.00 -8.20 3.89
CA PRO A 99 -9.57 -8.33 5.22
C PRO A 99 -8.48 -8.18 6.28
N GLY A 100 -8.81 -7.58 7.43
CA GLY A 100 -7.88 -7.50 8.55
C GLY A 100 -8.08 -6.27 9.41
N VAL A 101 -7.22 -6.14 10.41
CA VAL A 101 -7.24 -5.06 11.40
C VAL A 101 -6.04 -4.13 11.29
N ASP A 102 -5.31 -4.20 10.17
CA ASP A 102 -4.15 -3.34 9.94
C ASP A 102 -4.58 -1.85 9.92
N PRO A 103 -4.10 -1.02 10.86
CA PRO A 103 -4.45 0.39 10.89
C PRO A 103 -3.72 1.23 9.84
N SER A 104 -2.70 0.68 9.17
CA SER A 104 -1.82 1.43 8.25
C SER A 104 -2.57 2.19 7.17
N PRO A 105 -3.51 1.60 6.40
CA PRO A 105 -4.22 2.35 5.36
C PRO A 105 -5.07 3.49 5.93
N TYR A 106 -5.72 3.30 7.07
CA TYR A 106 -6.47 4.37 7.74
C TYR A 106 -5.57 5.53 8.17
N VAL A 107 -4.37 5.21 8.68
CA VAL A 107 -3.39 6.21 9.12
C VAL A 107 -2.88 7.02 7.94
N GLU A 108 -2.55 6.38 6.82
CA GLU A 108 -2.09 7.06 5.62
C GLU A 108 -3.21 7.92 4.99
N LEU A 109 -4.45 7.42 4.94
CA LEU A 109 -5.62 8.20 4.52
C LEU A 109 -5.83 9.43 5.40
N ALA A 110 -5.77 9.25 6.73
CA ALA A 110 -5.91 10.38 7.66
C ALA A 110 -4.81 11.42 7.48
N LYS A 111 -3.55 11.00 7.27
CA LYS A 111 -2.43 11.91 6.98
C LYS A 111 -2.66 12.65 5.65
N CYS A 112 -3.06 11.93 4.62
CA CYS A 112 -3.32 12.51 3.30
C CYS A 112 -4.43 13.57 3.39
N CYS A 113 -5.56 13.24 4.01
CA CYS A 113 -6.67 14.17 4.20
C CYS A 113 -6.26 15.38 5.07
N GLU A 114 -5.54 15.16 6.18
CA GLU A 114 -5.14 16.21 7.12
C GLU A 114 -4.16 17.23 6.50
N TRP A 115 -3.16 16.75 5.76
CA TRP A 115 -2.02 17.57 5.36
C TRP A 115 -2.05 18.00 3.89
N GLN A 116 -2.57 17.18 3.00
CA GLN A 116 -2.50 17.42 1.57
C GLN A 116 -3.84 17.86 0.98
N LEU A 117 -4.91 17.16 1.31
CA LEU A 117 -6.24 17.44 0.79
C LEU A 117 -6.97 18.51 1.63
N GLN A 118 -6.45 18.86 2.82
CA GLN A 118 -7.03 19.83 3.75
C GLN A 118 -8.48 19.49 4.17
N ASP A 119 -8.81 18.19 4.16
CA ASP A 119 -10.11 17.66 4.54
C ASP A 119 -10.04 17.07 5.95
N LEU A 120 -10.21 17.94 6.95
CA LEU A 120 -10.13 17.54 8.35
C LEU A 120 -11.31 16.65 8.78
N GLU A 121 -12.44 16.74 8.11
CA GLU A 121 -13.61 15.90 8.40
C GLU A 121 -13.35 14.44 8.00
N ARG A 122 -12.88 14.22 6.77
CA ARG A 122 -12.45 12.87 6.34
C ARG A 122 -11.27 12.35 7.15
N ALA A 123 -10.32 13.21 7.51
CA ALA A 123 -9.20 12.81 8.37
C ALA A 123 -9.69 12.29 9.75
N GLU A 124 -10.64 13.00 10.38
CA GLU A 124 -11.25 12.57 11.65
C GLU A 124 -12.01 11.25 11.50
N MET A 125 -12.78 11.10 10.44
CA MET A 125 -13.54 9.87 10.13
C MET A 125 -12.60 8.66 10.00
N TRP A 126 -11.49 8.78 9.25
CA TRP A 126 -10.53 7.69 9.05
C TRP A 126 -9.87 7.26 10.36
N VAL A 127 -9.47 8.21 11.21
CA VAL A 127 -8.91 7.88 12.53
C VAL A 127 -9.96 7.22 13.44
N GLY A 128 -11.20 7.69 13.37
CA GLY A 128 -12.32 7.08 14.11
C GLY A 128 -12.54 5.61 13.74
N TRP A 129 -12.50 5.29 12.45
CA TRP A 129 -12.63 3.90 11.96
C TRP A 129 -11.44 3.04 12.37
N ALA A 130 -10.21 3.56 12.27
CA ALA A 130 -9.03 2.85 12.75
C ALA A 130 -9.14 2.49 14.25
N LEU A 131 -9.56 3.45 15.06
CA LEU A 131 -9.78 3.24 16.51
C LEU A 131 -10.87 2.22 16.79
N HIS A 132 -11.99 2.29 16.05
CA HIS A 132 -13.07 1.31 16.19
C HIS A 132 -12.57 -0.10 15.89
N ASN A 133 -11.91 -0.30 14.75
CA ASN A 133 -11.40 -1.60 14.34
C ASN A 133 -10.38 -2.17 15.34
N LEU A 134 -9.43 -1.34 15.79
CA LEU A 134 -8.45 -1.79 16.79
C LEU A 134 -9.09 -2.11 18.13
N ARG A 135 -10.10 -1.37 18.57
CA ARG A 135 -10.77 -1.63 19.87
C ARG A 135 -11.62 -2.90 19.84
N THR A 136 -12.21 -3.21 18.68
CA THR A 136 -13.02 -4.44 18.49
C THR A 136 -12.17 -5.67 18.18
N ALA A 137 -10.95 -5.48 17.68
CA ALA A 137 -10.03 -6.58 17.38
C ALA A 137 -9.58 -7.31 18.66
N PRO A 138 -9.27 -8.63 18.58
CA PRO A 138 -8.66 -9.37 19.67
C PRO A 138 -7.34 -8.74 20.13
N ALA A 139 -7.06 -8.82 21.44
CA ALA A 139 -5.89 -8.16 22.03
C ALA A 139 -4.55 -8.59 21.42
N TYR A 140 -4.44 -9.85 20.97
CA TYR A 140 -3.21 -10.38 20.35
C TYR A 140 -2.92 -9.81 18.95
N GLN A 141 -3.91 -9.15 18.32
CA GLN A 141 -3.74 -8.49 17.00
C GLN A 141 -3.35 -7.01 17.11
N ARG A 142 -3.28 -6.49 18.35
CA ARG A 142 -2.94 -5.08 18.61
C ARG A 142 -1.48 -4.96 19.01
N LEU A 143 -0.76 -4.04 18.38
CA LEU A 143 0.57 -3.66 18.87
C LEU A 143 0.44 -2.63 20.00
N PRO A 144 1.32 -2.69 21.01
CA PRO A 144 1.32 -1.70 22.09
C PRO A 144 1.42 -0.27 21.54
N GLY A 145 0.63 0.64 22.11
CA GLY A 145 0.68 2.06 21.74
C GLY A 145 -0.20 2.48 20.56
N GLN A 146 -0.60 1.57 19.66
CA GLN A 146 -1.38 1.93 18.47
C GLN A 146 -2.66 2.73 18.77
N VAL A 147 -3.40 2.33 19.82
CA VAL A 147 -4.63 3.02 20.21
C VAL A 147 -4.32 4.41 20.74
N ALA A 148 -3.31 4.55 21.60
CA ALA A 148 -2.90 5.85 22.14
C ALA A 148 -2.41 6.82 21.05
N ASP A 149 -1.65 6.33 20.08
CA ASP A 149 -1.17 7.14 18.94
C ASP A 149 -2.34 7.66 18.09
N LEU A 150 -3.34 6.81 17.84
CA LEU A 150 -4.54 7.22 17.10
C LEU A 150 -5.42 8.19 17.90
N GLU A 151 -5.58 8.00 19.21
CA GLU A 151 -6.29 8.93 20.08
C GLU A 151 -5.62 10.30 20.12
N HIS A 152 -4.30 10.33 20.20
CA HIS A 152 -3.53 11.57 20.13
C HIS A 152 -3.72 12.28 18.78
N ARG A 153 -3.70 11.52 17.67
CA ARG A 153 -3.97 12.06 16.32
C ARG A 153 -5.38 12.63 16.23
N LEU A 154 -6.38 11.88 16.71
CA LEU A 154 -7.77 12.32 16.71
C LEU A 154 -7.94 13.66 17.46
N ALA A 155 -7.40 13.74 18.67
CA ALA A 155 -7.46 14.95 19.47
C ALA A 155 -6.79 16.17 18.78
N ARG A 156 -5.70 15.93 18.03
CA ARG A 156 -5.03 16.97 17.23
C ARG A 156 -5.91 17.45 16.07
N ILE A 157 -6.52 16.53 15.32
CA ILE A 157 -7.41 16.86 14.20
C ILE A 157 -8.62 17.66 14.69
N GLN A 158 -9.23 17.23 15.79
CA GLN A 158 -10.38 17.91 16.39
C GLN A 158 -10.04 19.34 16.83
N ARG A 159 -8.86 19.55 17.43
CA ARG A 159 -8.39 20.92 17.76
C ARG A 159 -8.21 21.77 16.50
N LYS A 160 -7.65 21.23 15.43
CA LYS A 160 -7.52 21.94 14.16
C LYS A 160 -8.89 22.33 13.58
N ARG A 161 -9.88 21.42 13.61
CA ARG A 161 -11.25 21.71 13.15
C ARG A 161 -11.93 22.80 13.98
N ALA A 162 -11.71 22.78 15.29
CA ALA A 162 -12.26 23.81 16.17
C ALA A 162 -11.60 25.20 16.03
N GLY A 163 -10.57 25.34 15.18
CA GLY A 163 -9.86 26.60 15.00
C GLY A 163 -9.01 27.03 16.22
N THR A 164 -8.60 26.08 17.05
CA THR A 164 -7.91 26.30 18.33
C THR A 164 -6.37 26.12 18.18
N ILE A 165 -5.82 26.47 17.03
CA ILE A 165 -4.36 26.52 16.79
C ILE A 165 -3.95 27.93 16.42
#